data_9073a0d6daa0bc3787ea4498732bf38d
#
_entry.id   9073a0d6daa0bc3787ea4498732bf38d
#
_cell.length_a   1.000
_cell.length_b   1.000
_cell.length_c   1.000
_cell.angle_alpha   90.00
_cell.angle_beta   90.00
_cell.angle_gamma   90.00
#
_symmetry.space_group_name_H-M   'P 1'
#
loop_
_entity.id
_entity.type
_entity.pdbx_description
1 polymer ?
#
loop_
_entity_poly.entity_id
_entity_poly.type
_entity_poly.pdbx_seq_one_letter_code
_entity_poly.pdbx_strand_id
1 'polypeptide(L)'
;MKRESFRSRLGFLLVSAGCAIGIGNVWRFPYVTGKNGGGYFVLFYILCLLIMGVPVLTMELAVGRASRKSAILAYKTLEKPKSKWHIHGWFCLIGCYLLMMYYTTVSGWMVSYFGRFLTGKFYSGMPAEDASAVFGELLANPVEMGILAVAIVIVGFVVCSLGLQKGLERVSKVMMIALLALILILAVHSLTLSGAAEGMKFYLLPSLDSIRENGLRSLITDAMNQAFFTLSLGIAAMEIFGSYMSDDHALAGESIRICALDTFVALMAGTIIFPACFSYGVAPEQGPSLLFVTLPQVFVNMAGGRFWGTLFFLFMMFASMSTVLAVFENILAICMDTFGWSRKKAVFINGVLLMLLSLPCVFGYNIWSDFHPILGKDVLDSEDFLVSNLLLPIGSLVYLLFCVTKWGWGFDKYIAEVNKGAGVKLSPKLKPYFQWVLPILIVIILLQGLL
;
A
#
# COMPACT_ATOMS: atom_id res chain seq x y z
N MET A 1 0.40 -12.50 -27.58
CA MET A 1 -0.71 -13.16 -26.82
C MET A 1 -1.84 -12.14 -26.63
N LYS A 2 -3.09 -12.58 -26.64
CA LYS A 2 -4.23 -11.72 -26.29
C LYS A 2 -4.11 -11.38 -24.80
N ARG A 3 -4.20 -10.09 -24.42
CA ARG A 3 -4.13 -9.66 -23.03
C ARG A 3 -5.29 -10.23 -22.24
N GLU A 4 -5.03 -10.75 -21.04
CA GLU A 4 -6.09 -11.14 -20.12
C GLU A 4 -6.92 -9.89 -19.74
N SER A 5 -8.16 -10.08 -19.34
CA SER A 5 -9.05 -9.00 -18.88
C SER A 5 -9.79 -9.42 -17.62
N PHE A 6 -10.16 -8.46 -16.79
CA PHE A 6 -11.03 -8.71 -15.66
C PHE A 6 -12.38 -9.26 -16.11
N ARG A 7 -12.92 -10.21 -15.36
CA ARG A 7 -14.24 -10.77 -15.61
C ARG A 7 -15.37 -9.77 -15.30
N SER A 8 -15.15 -8.90 -14.32
CA SER A 8 -16.14 -7.95 -13.86
C SER A 8 -15.50 -6.63 -13.43
N ARG A 9 -16.27 -5.53 -13.53
CA ARG A 9 -15.89 -4.23 -13.02
C ARG A 9 -15.62 -4.27 -11.49
N LEU A 10 -16.47 -4.99 -10.75
CA LEU A 10 -16.26 -5.18 -9.30
C LEU A 10 -14.93 -5.90 -9.02
N GLY A 11 -14.59 -6.91 -9.83
CA GLY A 11 -13.29 -7.58 -9.73
C GLY A 11 -12.13 -6.61 -9.92
N PHE A 12 -12.18 -5.77 -10.96
CA PHE A 12 -11.18 -4.71 -11.16
C PHE A 12 -11.08 -3.76 -9.95
N LEU A 13 -12.20 -3.23 -9.47
CA LEU A 13 -12.21 -2.29 -8.35
C LEU A 13 -11.64 -2.91 -7.06
N LEU A 14 -12.05 -4.14 -6.73
CA LEU A 14 -11.58 -4.81 -5.52
C LEU A 14 -10.11 -5.25 -5.60
N VAL A 15 -9.61 -5.67 -6.77
CA VAL A 15 -8.20 -5.99 -6.95
C VAL A 15 -7.34 -4.72 -6.87
N SER A 16 -7.76 -3.65 -7.56
CA SER A 16 -7.02 -2.38 -7.55
C SER A 16 -7.05 -1.72 -6.17
N ALA A 17 -8.22 -1.69 -5.51
CA ALA A 17 -8.31 -1.21 -4.14
C ALA A 17 -7.49 -2.09 -3.17
N GLY A 18 -7.49 -3.42 -3.34
CA GLY A 18 -6.67 -4.33 -2.54
C GLY A 18 -5.17 -4.17 -2.75
N CYS A 19 -4.73 -3.62 -3.88
CA CYS A 19 -3.34 -3.22 -4.09
C CYS A 19 -2.98 -1.97 -3.25
N ALA A 20 -3.89 -0.99 -3.18
CA ALA A 20 -3.72 0.21 -2.39
C ALA A 20 -3.89 -0.07 -0.89
N ILE A 21 -4.96 -0.80 -0.51
CA ILE A 21 -5.27 -1.17 0.87
C ILE A 21 -4.24 -2.19 1.38
N GLY A 22 -3.30 -1.69 2.15
CA GLY A 22 -2.22 -2.49 2.68
C GLY A 22 -1.91 -2.16 4.14
N ILE A 23 -0.72 -2.53 4.54
CA ILE A 23 -0.19 -2.27 5.88
C ILE A 23 -0.16 -0.75 6.17
N GLY A 24 0.07 0.08 5.15
CA GLY A 24 0.11 1.54 5.27
C GLY A 24 -1.15 2.19 5.81
N ASN A 25 -2.34 1.64 5.49
CA ASN A 25 -3.63 2.16 5.98
C ASN A 25 -3.84 1.88 7.47
N VAL A 26 -3.28 0.80 7.99
CA VAL A 26 -3.55 0.34 9.37
C VAL A 26 -2.38 0.63 10.31
N TRP A 27 -1.19 0.78 9.77
CA TRP A 27 0.02 1.07 10.54
C TRP A 27 0.42 2.56 10.43
N ARG A 28 0.80 2.99 9.19
CA ARG A 28 1.36 4.32 9.01
C ARG A 28 0.32 5.43 9.18
N PHE A 29 -0.87 5.25 8.62
CA PHE A 29 -1.91 6.27 8.69
C PHE A 29 -2.33 6.61 10.13
N PRO A 30 -2.68 5.65 11.01
CA PRO A 30 -3.02 5.96 12.39
C PRO A 30 -1.85 6.57 13.17
N TYR A 31 -0.62 6.06 12.97
CA TYR A 31 0.56 6.64 13.60
C TYR A 31 0.75 8.11 13.21
N VAL A 32 0.79 8.41 11.91
CA VAL A 32 0.99 9.79 11.42
C VAL A 32 -0.17 10.70 11.84
N THR A 33 -1.39 10.17 11.90
CA THR A 33 -2.57 10.87 12.42
C THR A 33 -2.39 11.23 13.89
N GLY A 34 -1.94 10.27 14.71
CA GLY A 34 -1.66 10.48 16.13
C GLY A 34 -0.58 11.52 16.38
N LYS A 35 0.55 11.39 15.67
CA LYS A 35 1.68 12.34 15.68
C LYS A 35 1.24 13.78 15.35
N ASN A 36 0.34 13.95 14.39
CA ASN A 36 -0.11 15.27 13.92
C ASN A 36 -1.40 15.75 14.59
N GLY A 37 -1.84 15.13 15.70
CA GLY A 37 -2.97 15.59 16.50
C GLY A 37 -4.35 15.38 15.87
N GLY A 38 -4.52 14.35 15.05
CA GLY A 38 -5.83 13.86 14.65
C GLY A 38 -6.49 14.62 13.50
N GLY A 39 -7.63 15.26 13.75
CA GLY A 39 -8.59 15.69 12.75
C GLY A 39 -8.08 16.59 11.62
N TYR A 40 -7.17 17.53 11.88
CA TYR A 40 -6.57 18.34 10.81
C TYR A 40 -5.73 17.51 9.85
N PHE A 41 -4.98 16.53 10.35
CA PHE A 41 -4.21 15.64 9.48
C PHE A 41 -5.14 14.84 8.56
N VAL A 42 -6.22 14.28 9.09
CA VAL A 42 -7.22 13.54 8.30
C VAL A 42 -7.80 14.40 7.19
N LEU A 43 -8.13 15.67 7.50
CA LEU A 43 -8.67 16.60 6.52
C LEU A 43 -7.65 16.89 5.39
N PHE A 44 -6.40 17.24 5.74
CA PHE A 44 -5.35 17.51 4.76
C PHE A 44 -4.97 16.27 3.95
N TYR A 45 -4.96 15.08 4.57
CA TYR A 45 -4.73 13.82 3.88
C TYR A 45 -5.78 13.57 2.78
N ILE A 46 -7.07 13.70 3.09
CA ILE A 46 -8.15 13.53 2.11
C ILE A 46 -8.01 14.56 0.98
N LEU A 47 -7.70 15.81 1.32
CA LEU A 47 -7.48 16.86 0.33
C LEU A 47 -6.30 16.53 -0.59
N CYS A 48 -5.15 16.13 -0.04
CA CYS A 48 -3.96 15.73 -0.81
C CYS A 48 -4.24 14.50 -1.68
N LEU A 49 -5.00 13.53 -1.16
CA LEU A 49 -5.39 12.36 -1.94
C LEU A 49 -6.21 12.73 -3.17
N LEU A 50 -7.16 13.66 -3.02
CA LEU A 50 -8.00 14.11 -4.14
C LEU A 50 -7.22 14.93 -5.16
N ILE A 51 -6.37 15.85 -4.70
CA ILE A 51 -5.65 16.76 -5.62
C ILE A 51 -4.38 16.13 -6.21
N MET A 52 -3.78 15.13 -5.58
CA MET A 52 -2.53 14.52 -6.03
C MET A 52 -2.68 13.03 -6.31
N GLY A 53 -3.23 12.25 -5.39
CA GLY A 53 -3.36 10.80 -5.50
C GLY A 53 -4.25 10.38 -6.66
N VAL A 54 -5.48 10.88 -6.74
CA VAL A 54 -6.42 10.57 -7.84
C VAL A 54 -5.85 10.90 -9.22
N PRO A 55 -5.26 12.09 -9.46
CA PRO A 55 -4.62 12.39 -10.74
C PRO A 55 -3.54 11.41 -11.15
N VAL A 56 -2.58 11.10 -10.26
CA VAL A 56 -1.45 10.20 -10.58
C VAL A 56 -1.94 8.77 -10.79
N LEU A 57 -2.88 8.29 -9.95
CA LEU A 57 -3.54 6.99 -10.14
C LEU A 57 -4.21 6.89 -11.52
N THR A 58 -4.90 7.95 -11.92
CA THR A 58 -5.56 8.01 -13.24
C THR A 58 -4.53 7.94 -14.38
N MET A 59 -3.33 8.51 -14.20
CA MET A 59 -2.25 8.43 -15.20
C MET A 59 -1.69 7.01 -15.34
N GLU A 60 -1.42 6.31 -14.23
CA GLU A 60 -0.97 4.91 -14.27
C GLU A 60 -2.01 4.03 -14.98
N LEU A 61 -3.27 4.12 -14.57
CA LEU A 61 -4.35 3.38 -15.22
C LEU A 61 -4.48 3.70 -16.72
N ALA A 62 -4.29 4.98 -17.10
CA ALA A 62 -4.39 5.41 -18.49
C ALA A 62 -3.25 4.86 -19.36
N VAL A 63 -2.02 4.87 -18.87
CA VAL A 63 -0.85 4.30 -19.55
C VAL A 63 -1.04 2.79 -19.76
N GLY A 64 -1.48 2.08 -18.74
CA GLY A 64 -1.79 0.65 -18.81
C GLY A 64 -2.90 0.36 -19.82
N ARG A 65 -4.04 1.08 -19.73
CA ARG A 65 -5.20 0.84 -20.60
C ARG A 65 -4.91 1.18 -22.07
N ALA A 66 -4.25 2.29 -22.33
CA ALA A 66 -3.92 2.71 -23.70
C ALA A 66 -2.93 1.76 -24.38
N SER A 67 -1.97 1.25 -23.64
CA SER A 67 -0.93 0.36 -24.19
C SER A 67 -1.34 -1.12 -24.26
N ARG A 68 -2.22 -1.57 -23.36
CA ARG A 68 -2.54 -2.99 -23.12
C ARG A 68 -1.30 -3.83 -22.82
N LYS A 69 -0.28 -3.22 -22.20
CA LYS A 69 1.01 -3.82 -21.88
C LYS A 69 1.38 -3.51 -20.43
N SER A 70 2.40 -4.22 -19.92
CA SER A 70 3.06 -3.90 -18.66
C SER A 70 4.12 -2.82 -18.84
N ALA A 71 4.58 -2.22 -17.74
CA ALA A 71 5.32 -0.96 -17.70
C ALA A 71 6.38 -0.76 -18.79
N ILE A 72 7.34 -1.68 -18.97
CA ILE A 72 8.42 -1.50 -19.95
C ILE A 72 7.87 -1.37 -21.37
N LEU A 73 6.98 -2.29 -21.75
CA LEU A 73 6.38 -2.28 -23.09
C LEU A 73 5.27 -1.24 -23.24
N ALA A 74 4.63 -0.82 -22.17
CA ALA A 74 3.64 0.25 -22.18
C ALA A 74 4.27 1.57 -22.60
N TYR A 75 5.33 1.98 -21.92
CA TYR A 75 6.10 3.15 -22.31
C TYR A 75 6.62 3.04 -23.73
N LYS A 76 7.23 1.90 -24.10
CA LYS A 76 7.75 1.67 -25.45
C LYS A 76 6.68 1.76 -26.54
N THR A 77 5.44 1.41 -26.23
CA THR A 77 4.30 1.47 -27.17
C THR A 77 3.79 2.89 -27.35
N LEU A 78 3.78 3.69 -26.28
CA LEU A 78 3.18 5.03 -26.26
C LEU A 78 4.18 6.16 -26.48
N GLU A 79 5.47 5.93 -26.26
CA GLU A 79 6.52 6.93 -26.40
C GLU A 79 6.78 7.31 -27.85
N LYS A 80 7.37 8.48 -28.06
CA LYS A 80 7.78 8.94 -29.38
C LYS A 80 9.02 8.19 -29.87
N PRO A 81 9.19 8.03 -31.20
CA PRO A 81 10.41 7.45 -31.77
C PRO A 81 11.68 8.15 -31.22
N LYS A 82 12.68 7.35 -30.87
CA LYS A 82 13.96 7.78 -30.30
C LYS A 82 13.91 8.32 -28.85
N SER A 83 12.76 8.32 -28.19
CA SER A 83 12.70 8.62 -26.75
C SER A 83 13.12 7.42 -25.91
N LYS A 84 13.35 7.66 -24.61
CA LYS A 84 13.86 6.63 -23.68
C LYS A 84 12.95 6.49 -22.45
N TRP A 85 11.68 6.83 -22.54
CA TRP A 85 10.75 6.72 -21.41
C TRP A 85 10.58 5.28 -20.92
N HIS A 86 10.75 4.28 -21.78
CA HIS A 86 10.68 2.86 -21.42
C HIS A 86 11.72 2.45 -20.37
N ILE A 87 12.79 3.24 -20.15
CA ILE A 87 13.75 3.01 -19.05
C ILE A 87 13.03 3.04 -17.71
N HIS A 88 12.01 3.91 -17.55
CA HIS A 88 11.22 3.98 -16.34
C HIS A 88 10.52 2.65 -16.00
N GLY A 89 10.11 1.87 -16.99
CA GLY A 89 9.55 0.54 -16.76
C GLY A 89 10.51 -0.42 -16.02
N TRP A 90 11.83 -0.27 -16.23
CA TRP A 90 12.83 -1.03 -15.46
C TRP A 90 12.91 -0.56 -14.01
N PHE A 91 12.82 0.76 -13.77
CA PHE A 91 12.72 1.30 -12.42
C PHE A 91 11.47 0.80 -11.69
N CYS A 92 10.34 0.70 -12.39
CA CYS A 92 9.12 0.12 -11.84
C CYS A 92 9.32 -1.34 -11.42
N LEU A 93 9.99 -2.15 -12.26
CA LEU A 93 10.28 -3.55 -11.94
C LEU A 93 11.19 -3.66 -10.70
N ILE A 94 12.28 -2.89 -10.66
CA ILE A 94 13.19 -2.84 -9.50
C ILE A 94 12.43 -2.40 -8.24
N GLY A 95 11.58 -1.36 -8.35
CA GLY A 95 10.76 -0.88 -7.25
C GLY A 95 9.80 -1.93 -6.71
N CYS A 96 9.20 -2.74 -7.59
CA CYS A 96 8.35 -3.86 -7.18
C CYS A 96 9.14 -4.94 -6.42
N TYR A 97 10.36 -5.26 -6.85
CA TYR A 97 11.21 -6.20 -6.11
C TYR A 97 11.61 -5.65 -4.74
N LEU A 98 12.12 -4.41 -4.68
CA LEU A 98 12.51 -3.78 -3.41
C LEU A 98 11.33 -3.70 -2.43
N LEU A 99 10.14 -3.31 -2.91
CA LEU A 99 8.93 -3.32 -2.09
C LEU A 99 8.65 -4.73 -1.54
N MET A 100 8.71 -5.76 -2.38
CA MET A 100 8.36 -7.12 -1.97
C MET A 100 9.43 -7.77 -1.07
N MET A 101 10.68 -7.32 -1.09
CA MET A 101 11.74 -7.83 -0.22
C MET A 101 11.37 -7.68 1.26
N TYR A 102 10.95 -6.50 1.68
CA TYR A 102 10.55 -6.27 3.07
C TYR A 102 9.05 -6.55 3.33
N TYR A 103 8.19 -6.31 2.35
CA TYR A 103 6.75 -6.46 2.53
C TYR A 103 6.33 -7.90 2.77
N THR A 104 6.99 -8.89 2.15
CA THR A 104 6.76 -10.32 2.40
C THR A 104 7.18 -10.73 3.81
N THR A 105 8.25 -10.15 4.36
CA THR A 105 8.71 -10.37 5.73
C THR A 105 7.67 -9.83 6.73
N VAL A 106 7.22 -8.58 6.54
CA VAL A 106 6.17 -7.98 7.41
C VAL A 106 4.85 -8.73 7.29
N SER A 107 4.48 -9.19 6.08
CA SER A 107 3.30 -10.06 5.90
C SER A 107 3.42 -11.37 6.67
N GLY A 108 4.62 -11.93 6.77
CA GLY A 108 4.92 -13.09 7.61
C GLY A 108 4.68 -12.84 9.09
N TRP A 109 5.03 -11.64 9.60
CA TRP A 109 4.73 -11.26 10.99
C TRP A 109 3.22 -11.22 11.27
N MET A 110 2.39 -10.76 10.31
CA MET A 110 0.93 -10.80 10.45
C MET A 110 0.41 -12.22 10.62
N VAL A 111 0.95 -13.18 9.83
CA VAL A 111 0.59 -14.60 9.94
C VAL A 111 1.03 -15.19 11.28
N SER A 112 2.24 -14.85 11.76
CA SER A 112 2.72 -15.28 13.08
C SER A 112 1.79 -14.80 14.20
N TYR A 113 1.43 -13.51 14.19
CA TYR A 113 0.55 -12.93 15.20
C TYR A 113 -0.88 -13.48 15.16
N PHE A 114 -1.42 -13.66 13.95
CA PHE A 114 -2.68 -14.39 13.80
C PHE A 114 -2.64 -15.76 14.45
N GLY A 115 -1.60 -16.54 14.17
CA GLY A 115 -1.41 -17.87 14.76
C GLY A 115 -1.24 -17.81 16.30
N ARG A 116 -0.48 -16.86 16.81
CA ARG A 116 -0.22 -16.68 18.25
C ARG A 116 -1.48 -16.26 19.02
N PHE A 117 -2.32 -15.39 18.46
CA PHE A 117 -3.64 -15.09 19.05
C PHE A 117 -4.58 -16.28 18.96
N LEU A 118 -4.67 -16.94 17.82
CA LEU A 118 -5.54 -18.10 17.58
C LEU A 118 -5.21 -19.27 18.54
N THR A 119 -3.94 -19.55 18.77
CA THR A 119 -3.47 -20.63 19.63
C THR A 119 -3.48 -20.28 21.12
N GLY A 120 -3.68 -18.99 21.46
CA GLY A 120 -3.73 -18.51 22.86
C GLY A 120 -2.36 -18.24 23.48
N LYS A 121 -1.30 -18.03 22.67
CA LYS A 121 -0.02 -17.50 23.21
C LYS A 121 -0.26 -16.11 23.83
N PHE A 122 -1.15 -15.30 23.24
CA PHE A 122 -1.70 -14.10 23.87
C PHE A 122 -2.97 -14.47 24.65
N TYR A 123 -2.96 -14.28 25.96
CA TYR A 123 -4.06 -14.61 26.86
C TYR A 123 -4.50 -13.38 27.66
N SER A 124 -5.73 -13.39 28.15
CA SER A 124 -6.28 -12.28 28.91
C SER A 124 -5.53 -12.10 30.23
N GLY A 125 -5.13 -10.87 30.55
CA GLY A 125 -4.33 -10.53 31.72
C GLY A 125 -2.84 -10.86 31.62
N MET A 126 -2.33 -11.15 30.40
CA MET A 126 -0.90 -11.27 30.14
C MET A 126 -0.19 -9.97 30.50
N PRO A 127 0.95 -9.98 31.22
CA PRO A 127 1.71 -8.77 31.52
C PRO A 127 2.11 -8.02 30.24
N ALA A 128 2.07 -6.69 30.28
CA ALA A 128 2.38 -5.85 29.11
C ALA A 128 3.82 -6.08 28.60
N GLU A 129 4.76 -6.33 29.51
CA GLU A 129 6.15 -6.64 29.19
C GLU A 129 6.27 -7.94 28.40
N ASP A 130 5.56 -8.99 28.82
CA ASP A 130 5.54 -10.28 28.13
C ASP A 130 4.90 -10.16 26.75
N ALA A 131 3.79 -9.40 26.62
CA ALA A 131 3.15 -9.16 25.34
C ALA A 131 4.07 -8.39 24.36
N SER A 132 4.87 -7.46 24.88
CA SER A 132 5.87 -6.71 24.11
C SER A 132 7.05 -7.59 23.70
N ALA A 133 7.50 -8.46 24.58
CA ALA A 133 8.65 -9.36 24.34
C ALA A 133 8.40 -10.34 23.19
N VAL A 134 7.13 -10.70 22.91
CA VAL A 134 6.76 -11.61 21.82
C VAL A 134 7.26 -11.12 20.46
N PHE A 135 7.28 -9.81 20.21
CA PHE A 135 7.80 -9.27 18.97
C PHE A 135 9.32 -9.39 18.90
N GLY A 136 10.02 -9.08 19.97
CA GLY A 136 11.47 -9.28 20.07
C GLY A 136 11.87 -10.75 19.86
N GLU A 137 11.13 -11.70 20.46
CA GLU A 137 11.34 -13.14 20.24
C GLU A 137 11.20 -13.54 18.77
N LEU A 138 10.19 -12.99 18.08
CA LEU A 138 9.98 -13.24 16.63
C LEU A 138 11.15 -12.70 15.82
N LEU A 139 11.56 -11.45 16.06
CA LEU A 139 12.65 -10.80 15.32
C LEU A 139 14.01 -11.49 15.55
N ALA A 140 14.23 -12.01 16.74
CA ALA A 140 15.45 -12.73 17.10
C ALA A 140 15.52 -14.14 16.48
N ASN A 141 14.43 -14.66 15.90
CA ASN A 141 14.37 -16.02 15.33
C ASN A 141 14.42 -16.01 13.79
N PRO A 142 15.62 -16.10 13.17
CA PRO A 142 15.77 -16.05 11.71
C PRO A 142 15.05 -17.21 10.99
N VAL A 143 14.93 -18.37 11.66
CA VAL A 143 14.28 -19.55 11.07
C VAL A 143 12.78 -19.34 10.95
N GLU A 144 12.12 -18.90 12.04
CA GLU A 144 10.68 -18.59 12.03
C GLU A 144 10.37 -17.49 11.00
N MET A 145 11.12 -16.39 11.05
CA MET A 145 10.95 -15.28 10.10
C MET A 145 11.15 -15.73 8.65
N GLY A 146 12.20 -16.51 8.38
CA GLY A 146 12.51 -17.02 7.04
C GLY A 146 11.42 -17.97 6.51
N ILE A 147 10.94 -18.90 7.34
CA ILE A 147 9.84 -19.82 6.96
C ILE A 147 8.58 -19.01 6.62
N LEU A 148 8.23 -18.02 7.43
CA LEU A 148 7.04 -17.18 7.21
C LEU A 148 7.15 -16.35 5.93
N ALA A 149 8.28 -15.68 5.70
CA ALA A 149 8.52 -14.90 4.48
C ALA A 149 8.44 -15.80 3.22
N VAL A 150 9.11 -16.96 3.24
CA VAL A 150 9.07 -17.95 2.16
C VAL A 150 7.64 -18.46 1.94
N ALA A 151 6.88 -18.73 3.00
CA ALA A 151 5.49 -19.18 2.88
C ALA A 151 4.61 -18.12 2.20
N ILE A 152 4.77 -16.83 2.52
CA ILE A 152 4.07 -15.72 1.84
C ILE A 152 4.41 -15.68 0.35
N VAL A 153 5.70 -15.80 0.00
CA VAL A 153 6.13 -15.83 -1.40
C VAL A 153 5.52 -17.01 -2.14
N ILE A 154 5.56 -18.22 -1.57
CA ILE A 154 4.99 -19.42 -2.18
C ILE A 154 3.48 -19.26 -2.40
N VAL A 155 2.74 -18.90 -1.35
CA VAL A 155 1.27 -18.73 -1.43
C VAL A 155 0.90 -17.69 -2.48
N GLY A 156 1.58 -16.53 -2.49
CA GLY A 156 1.34 -15.46 -3.46
C GLY A 156 1.55 -15.93 -4.90
N PHE A 157 2.69 -16.55 -5.21
CA PHE A 157 2.97 -17.05 -6.56
C PHE A 157 2.11 -18.25 -6.97
N VAL A 158 1.71 -19.12 -6.04
CA VAL A 158 0.74 -20.19 -6.32
C VAL A 158 -0.58 -19.59 -6.77
N VAL A 159 -1.10 -18.56 -6.07
CA VAL A 159 -2.34 -17.88 -6.48
C VAL A 159 -2.16 -17.21 -7.85
N CYS A 160 -1.09 -16.47 -8.08
CA CYS A 160 -0.81 -15.81 -9.36
C CYS A 160 -0.59 -16.82 -10.51
N SER A 161 -0.11 -18.05 -10.22
CA SER A 161 0.06 -19.10 -11.23
C SER A 161 -1.23 -19.52 -11.91
N LEU A 162 -2.37 -19.36 -11.22
CA LEU A 162 -3.71 -19.68 -11.71
C LEU A 162 -4.24 -18.66 -12.74
N GLY A 163 -3.51 -17.55 -12.97
CA GLY A 163 -3.88 -16.50 -13.91
C GLY A 163 -4.74 -15.41 -13.28
N LEU A 164 -5.07 -14.40 -14.10
CA LEU A 164 -5.80 -13.20 -13.61
C LEU A 164 -7.17 -13.57 -13.05
N GLN A 165 -8.03 -14.24 -13.83
CA GLN A 165 -9.44 -14.44 -13.46
C GLN A 165 -9.65 -15.50 -12.38
N LYS A 166 -8.96 -16.64 -12.49
CA LYS A 166 -9.14 -17.77 -11.57
C LYS A 166 -8.31 -17.64 -10.30
N GLY A 167 -7.14 -17.00 -10.39
CA GLY A 167 -6.23 -16.73 -9.28
C GLY A 167 -6.50 -15.37 -8.67
N LEU A 168 -5.86 -14.33 -9.22
CA LEU A 168 -5.83 -13.00 -8.63
C LEU A 168 -7.24 -12.42 -8.38
N GLU A 169 -8.09 -12.31 -9.41
CA GLU A 169 -9.41 -11.68 -9.28
C GLU A 169 -10.31 -12.40 -8.28
N ARG A 170 -10.36 -13.75 -8.37
CA ARG A 170 -11.23 -14.55 -7.50
C ARG A 170 -10.79 -14.50 -6.05
N VAL A 171 -9.50 -14.70 -5.79
CA VAL A 171 -8.94 -14.72 -4.43
C VAL A 171 -9.00 -13.33 -3.81
N SER A 172 -8.52 -12.30 -4.51
CA SER A 172 -8.56 -10.91 -4.01
C SER A 172 -9.99 -10.44 -3.74
N LYS A 173 -10.96 -10.81 -4.59
CA LYS A 173 -12.37 -10.46 -4.35
C LYS A 173 -12.90 -11.03 -3.05
N VAL A 174 -12.63 -12.31 -2.76
CA VAL A 174 -13.07 -12.96 -1.50
C VAL A 174 -12.35 -12.31 -0.31
N MET A 175 -11.05 -12.12 -0.42
CA MET A 175 -10.25 -11.50 0.64
C MET A 175 -10.71 -10.07 0.93
N MET A 176 -10.96 -9.26 -0.10
CA MET A 176 -11.42 -7.87 0.07
C MET A 176 -12.81 -7.77 0.69
N ILE A 177 -13.74 -8.65 0.32
CA ILE A 177 -15.07 -8.69 0.94
C ILE A 177 -14.95 -9.09 2.43
N ALA A 178 -14.14 -10.10 2.73
CA ALA A 178 -13.89 -10.52 4.11
C ALA A 178 -13.18 -9.41 4.92
N LEU A 179 -12.19 -8.73 4.32
CA LEU A 179 -11.49 -7.60 4.91
C LEU A 179 -12.46 -6.46 5.28
N LEU A 180 -13.33 -6.07 4.34
CA LEU A 180 -14.32 -5.01 4.59
C LEU A 180 -15.33 -5.40 5.68
N ALA A 181 -15.73 -6.67 5.73
CA ALA A 181 -16.60 -7.17 6.80
C ALA A 181 -15.87 -7.15 8.16
N LEU A 182 -14.63 -7.64 8.21
CA LEU A 182 -13.84 -7.67 9.44
C LEU A 182 -13.56 -6.27 9.99
N ILE A 183 -13.19 -5.30 9.14
CA ILE A 183 -12.90 -3.95 9.60
C ILE A 183 -14.14 -3.26 10.17
N LEU A 184 -15.34 -3.52 9.59
CA LEU A 184 -16.60 -3.00 10.14
C LEU A 184 -16.93 -3.61 11.50
N ILE A 185 -16.77 -4.94 11.65
CA ILE A 185 -16.99 -5.63 12.93
C ILE A 185 -16.05 -5.09 14.01
N LEU A 186 -14.77 -4.95 13.68
CA LEU A 186 -13.76 -4.42 14.60
C LEU A 186 -14.02 -2.95 14.97
N ALA A 187 -14.40 -2.11 13.99
CA ALA A 187 -14.73 -0.71 14.25
C ALA A 187 -15.96 -0.56 15.15
N VAL A 188 -17.03 -1.32 14.88
CA VAL A 188 -18.22 -1.33 15.73
C VAL A 188 -17.87 -1.74 17.15
N HIS A 189 -17.09 -2.80 17.33
CA HIS A 189 -16.62 -3.22 18.66
C HIS A 189 -15.80 -2.12 19.34
N SER A 190 -14.83 -1.51 18.63
CA SER A 190 -13.98 -0.46 19.20
C SER A 190 -14.77 0.75 19.68
N LEU A 191 -15.87 1.11 19.00
CA LEU A 191 -16.78 2.17 19.40
C LEU A 191 -17.59 1.86 20.67
N THR A 192 -17.63 0.61 21.14
CA THR A 192 -18.26 0.23 22.42
C THR A 192 -17.33 0.32 23.62
N LEU A 193 -16.06 0.60 23.42
CA LEU A 193 -15.06 0.71 24.48
C LEU A 193 -15.23 2.01 25.29
N SER A 194 -14.77 2.02 26.54
CA SER A 194 -14.96 3.13 27.48
C SER A 194 -14.35 4.45 27.01
N GLY A 195 -13.17 4.41 26.36
CA GLY A 195 -12.47 5.58 25.81
C GLY A 195 -12.86 5.95 24.38
N ALA A 196 -13.91 5.32 23.84
CA ALA A 196 -14.29 5.51 22.43
C ALA A 196 -14.62 6.96 22.08
N ALA A 197 -15.36 7.65 22.95
CA ALA A 197 -15.75 9.04 22.71
C ALA A 197 -14.53 9.98 22.67
N GLU A 198 -13.58 9.81 23.58
CA GLU A 198 -12.36 10.62 23.62
C GLU A 198 -11.44 10.31 22.44
N GLY A 199 -11.24 9.02 22.13
CA GLY A 199 -10.45 8.58 20.98
C GLY A 199 -11.00 9.09 19.66
N MET A 200 -12.32 9.02 19.46
CA MET A 200 -12.99 9.57 18.25
C MET A 200 -12.95 11.10 18.19
N LYS A 201 -13.06 11.76 19.33
CA LYS A 201 -12.92 13.22 19.42
C LYS A 201 -11.52 13.64 18.98
N PHE A 202 -10.48 13.00 19.53
CA PHE A 202 -9.09 13.24 19.13
C PHE A 202 -8.89 13.00 17.65
N TYR A 203 -9.41 11.87 17.15
CA TYR A 203 -9.18 11.41 15.78
C TYR A 203 -9.84 12.29 14.72
N LEU A 204 -11.09 12.74 14.95
CA LEU A 204 -11.89 13.40 13.91
C LEU A 204 -12.08 14.91 14.13
N LEU A 205 -11.98 15.39 15.38
CA LEU A 205 -12.17 16.81 15.65
C LEU A 205 -10.86 17.57 15.52
N PRO A 206 -10.79 18.57 14.64
CA PRO A 206 -9.61 19.39 14.47
C PRO A 206 -9.27 20.17 15.75
N SER A 207 -8.01 20.09 16.22
CA SER A 207 -7.49 20.86 17.33
C SER A 207 -6.40 21.81 16.87
N LEU A 208 -6.54 23.11 17.16
CA LEU A 208 -5.52 24.12 16.85
C LEU A 208 -4.24 23.93 17.68
N ASP A 209 -4.32 23.28 18.83
CA ASP A 209 -3.16 23.05 19.68
C ASP A 209 -2.16 22.13 19.00
N SER A 210 -2.62 21.11 18.29
CA SER A 210 -1.76 20.23 17.49
C SER A 210 -0.99 20.93 16.38
N ILE A 211 -1.60 21.95 15.74
CA ILE A 211 -0.92 22.77 14.74
C ILE A 211 0.15 23.66 15.40
N ARG A 212 -0.13 24.16 16.61
CA ARG A 212 0.83 25.00 17.36
C ARG A 212 2.05 24.21 17.82
N GLU A 213 1.84 22.94 18.24
CA GLU A 213 2.91 22.06 18.72
C GLU A 213 3.78 21.52 17.58
N ASN A 214 3.17 21.01 16.52
CA ASN A 214 3.86 20.28 15.44
C ASN A 214 4.17 21.14 14.21
N GLY A 215 3.51 22.30 14.07
CA GLY A 215 3.63 23.21 12.94
C GLY A 215 2.81 22.76 11.71
N LEU A 216 2.15 23.74 11.08
CA LEU A 216 1.31 23.49 9.88
C LEU A 216 2.12 22.89 8.70
N ARG A 217 3.39 23.26 8.56
CA ARG A 217 4.27 22.76 7.49
C ARG A 217 4.48 21.25 7.63
N SER A 218 4.81 20.75 8.83
CA SER A 218 5.01 19.33 9.09
C SER A 218 3.74 18.54 8.81
N LEU A 219 2.60 19.03 9.30
CA LEU A 219 1.30 18.41 9.09
C LEU A 219 0.95 18.24 7.60
N ILE A 220 1.09 19.30 6.80
CA ILE A 220 0.83 19.26 5.36
C ILE A 220 1.78 18.30 4.66
N THR A 221 3.07 18.30 5.02
CA THR A 221 4.07 17.40 4.47
C THR A 221 3.75 15.95 4.74
N ASP A 222 3.45 15.62 5.99
CA ASP A 222 3.09 14.27 6.40
C ASP A 222 1.80 13.79 5.70
N ALA A 223 0.81 14.69 5.52
CA ALA A 223 -0.42 14.40 4.78
C ALA A 223 -0.16 14.14 3.28
N MET A 224 0.71 14.95 2.65
CA MET A 224 1.12 14.74 1.26
C MET A 224 1.84 13.40 1.09
N ASN A 225 2.82 13.11 1.95
CA ASN A 225 3.56 11.85 1.93
C ASN A 225 2.63 10.64 2.12
N GLN A 226 1.69 10.72 3.07
CA GLN A 226 0.72 9.65 3.31
C GLN A 226 -0.20 9.43 2.11
N ALA A 227 -0.65 10.49 1.43
CA ALA A 227 -1.50 10.37 0.25
C ALA A 227 -0.82 9.68 -0.95
N PHE A 228 0.50 9.83 -1.09
CA PHE A 228 1.27 9.10 -2.10
C PHE A 228 1.54 7.65 -1.70
N PHE A 229 1.95 7.46 -0.45
CA PHE A 229 2.29 6.15 0.07
C PHE A 229 1.11 5.17 0.03
N THR A 230 -0.09 5.62 0.45
CA THR A 230 -1.27 4.75 0.57
C THR A 230 -1.69 4.10 -0.74
N LEU A 231 -1.47 4.77 -1.89
CA LEU A 231 -1.85 4.27 -3.21
C LEU A 231 -0.73 3.51 -3.94
N SER A 232 0.46 3.40 -3.36
CA SER A 232 1.64 2.73 -3.97
C SER A 232 1.93 3.20 -5.40
N LEU A 233 1.81 4.52 -5.66
CA LEU A 233 1.95 5.11 -6.99
C LEU A 233 3.42 5.25 -7.40
N GLY A 234 3.70 5.15 -8.71
CA GLY A 234 5.02 5.39 -9.30
C GLY A 234 5.79 4.13 -9.69
N ILE A 235 5.36 2.94 -9.26
CA ILE A 235 6.00 1.66 -9.58
C ILE A 235 5.16 0.76 -10.49
N ALA A 236 4.22 1.34 -11.22
CA ALA A 236 3.33 0.64 -12.16
C ALA A 236 2.38 -0.39 -11.52
N ALA A 237 2.21 -0.36 -10.20
CA ALA A 237 1.32 -1.30 -9.52
C ALA A 237 -0.14 -1.16 -9.96
N MET A 238 -0.57 0.06 -10.29
CA MET A 238 -1.91 0.32 -10.84
C MET A 238 -1.96 0.27 -12.36
N GLU A 239 -0.85 0.52 -13.05
CA GLU A 239 -0.76 0.45 -14.51
C GLU A 239 -1.14 -0.92 -15.05
N ILE A 240 -0.66 -1.99 -14.40
CA ILE A 240 -0.98 -3.36 -14.84
C ILE A 240 -2.48 -3.62 -14.83
N PHE A 241 -3.21 -3.12 -13.82
CA PHE A 241 -4.67 -3.26 -13.75
C PHE A 241 -5.37 -2.44 -14.82
N GLY A 242 -4.86 -1.24 -15.13
CA GLY A 242 -5.29 -0.47 -16.29
C GLY A 242 -5.21 -1.28 -17.58
N SER A 243 -4.12 -2.05 -17.78
CA SER A 243 -3.93 -2.86 -18.98
C SER A 243 -4.95 -4.00 -19.13
N TYR A 244 -5.60 -4.42 -18.06
CA TYR A 244 -6.64 -5.46 -18.01
C TYR A 244 -8.07 -4.90 -18.10
N MET A 245 -8.23 -3.55 -18.03
CA MET A 245 -9.55 -2.91 -18.10
C MET A 245 -10.11 -2.87 -19.52
N SER A 246 -11.45 -2.90 -19.63
CA SER A 246 -12.17 -2.53 -20.87
C SER A 246 -12.24 -0.99 -21.02
N ASP A 247 -12.71 -0.55 -22.20
CA ASP A 247 -12.91 0.87 -22.49
C ASP A 247 -14.30 1.41 -22.09
N ASP A 248 -15.11 0.59 -21.38
CA ASP A 248 -16.51 0.91 -21.08
C ASP A 248 -16.69 2.04 -20.06
N HIS A 249 -15.68 2.28 -19.21
CA HIS A 249 -15.74 3.25 -18.12
C HIS A 249 -14.61 4.29 -18.19
N ALA A 250 -14.97 5.54 -17.91
CA ALA A 250 -14.00 6.64 -17.79
C ALA A 250 -13.11 6.46 -16.55
N LEU A 251 -11.79 6.63 -16.72
CA LEU A 251 -10.80 6.30 -15.68
C LEU A 251 -10.89 7.18 -14.44
N ALA A 252 -11.24 8.46 -14.58
CA ALA A 252 -11.35 9.36 -13.44
C ALA A 252 -12.34 8.84 -12.38
N GLY A 253 -13.50 8.34 -12.83
CA GLY A 253 -14.49 7.76 -11.91
C GLY A 253 -14.00 6.48 -11.24
N GLU A 254 -13.23 5.66 -11.94
CA GLU A 254 -12.65 4.42 -11.37
C GLU A 254 -11.56 4.76 -10.34
N SER A 255 -10.69 5.73 -10.65
CA SER A 255 -9.66 6.21 -9.72
C SER A 255 -10.27 6.77 -8.43
N ILE A 256 -11.34 7.57 -8.53
CA ILE A 256 -12.06 8.10 -7.36
C ILE A 256 -12.63 6.95 -6.51
N ARG A 257 -13.17 5.89 -7.11
CA ARG A 257 -13.71 4.74 -6.37
C ARG A 257 -12.63 3.94 -5.66
N ILE A 258 -11.49 3.72 -6.32
CA ILE A 258 -10.33 3.05 -5.70
C ILE A 258 -9.85 3.86 -4.51
N CYS A 259 -9.64 5.18 -4.68
CA CYS A 259 -9.24 6.07 -3.59
C CYS A 259 -10.27 6.12 -2.47
N ALA A 260 -11.57 6.12 -2.78
CA ALA A 260 -12.63 6.12 -1.77
C ALA A 260 -12.62 4.84 -0.92
N LEU A 261 -12.38 3.67 -1.54
CA LEU A 261 -12.26 2.40 -0.81
C LEU A 261 -10.99 2.38 0.06
N ASP A 262 -9.87 2.85 -0.45
CA ASP A 262 -8.61 2.98 0.29
C ASP A 262 -8.77 3.90 1.51
N THR A 263 -9.31 5.10 1.29
CA THR A 263 -9.60 6.07 2.35
C THR A 263 -10.58 5.52 3.38
N PHE A 264 -11.61 4.82 2.95
CA PHE A 264 -12.57 4.19 3.86
C PHE A 264 -11.88 3.23 4.81
N VAL A 265 -10.98 2.37 4.30
CA VAL A 265 -10.24 1.41 5.14
C VAL A 265 -9.27 2.15 6.08
N ALA A 266 -8.56 3.17 5.62
CA ALA A 266 -7.70 4.00 6.46
C ALA A 266 -8.49 4.67 7.61
N LEU A 267 -9.66 5.25 7.30
CA LEU A 267 -10.50 5.88 8.31
C LEU A 267 -11.08 4.86 9.31
N MET A 268 -11.48 3.68 8.84
CA MET A 268 -11.95 2.62 9.73
C MET A 268 -10.82 2.08 10.63
N ALA A 269 -9.59 1.98 10.12
CA ALA A 269 -8.43 1.61 10.93
C ALA A 269 -8.19 2.60 12.08
N GLY A 270 -8.28 3.90 11.81
CA GLY A 270 -8.25 4.92 12.86
C GLY A 270 -9.39 4.76 13.88
N THR A 271 -10.60 4.45 13.41
CA THR A 271 -11.77 4.17 14.27
C THR A 271 -11.57 2.93 15.15
N ILE A 272 -10.74 1.97 14.75
CA ILE A 272 -10.38 0.82 15.58
C ILE A 272 -9.31 1.21 16.61
N ILE A 273 -8.25 1.88 16.16
CA ILE A 273 -7.02 2.07 16.93
C ILE A 273 -7.19 3.17 17.99
N PHE A 274 -7.72 4.35 17.63
CA PHE A 274 -7.79 5.46 18.60
C PHE A 274 -8.72 5.17 19.78
N PRO A 275 -9.96 4.69 19.62
CA PRO A 275 -10.78 4.30 20.76
C PRO A 275 -10.12 3.24 21.63
N ALA A 276 -9.46 2.26 21.02
CA ALA A 276 -8.77 1.20 21.75
C ALA A 276 -7.58 1.77 22.57
N CYS A 277 -6.71 2.57 21.97
CA CYS A 277 -5.59 3.21 22.66
C CYS A 277 -6.05 4.09 23.84
N PHE A 278 -7.07 4.94 23.62
CA PHE A 278 -7.62 5.80 24.67
C PHE A 278 -8.29 5.02 25.80
N SER A 279 -8.94 3.89 25.49
CA SER A 279 -9.59 3.04 26.51
C SER A 279 -8.60 2.37 27.45
N TYR A 280 -7.40 2.10 26.97
CA TYR A 280 -6.37 1.38 27.74
C TYR A 280 -5.16 2.25 28.11
N GLY A 281 -5.23 3.56 27.82
CA GLY A 281 -4.18 4.53 28.19
C GLY A 281 -2.85 4.30 27.49
N VAL A 282 -2.85 3.74 26.28
CA VAL A 282 -1.66 3.44 25.48
C VAL A 282 -1.51 4.45 24.36
N ALA A 283 -0.35 5.06 24.22
CA ALA A 283 -0.06 5.96 23.11
C ALA A 283 0.18 5.17 21.81
N PRO A 284 -0.32 5.65 20.65
CA PRO A 284 -0.01 5.05 19.37
C PRO A 284 1.45 5.31 19.00
N GLU A 285 2.28 4.28 19.11
CA GLU A 285 3.71 4.33 18.83
C GLU A 285 4.04 4.31 17.34
N GLN A 286 5.30 4.64 17.02
CA GLN A 286 5.79 4.69 15.64
C GLN A 286 6.10 3.30 15.09
N GLY A 287 5.82 3.12 13.80
CA GLY A 287 6.30 1.98 13.02
C GLY A 287 5.66 0.64 13.41
N PRO A 288 6.40 -0.47 13.27
CA PRO A 288 5.92 -1.81 13.61
C PRO A 288 5.41 -1.95 15.03
N SER A 289 5.97 -1.16 15.97
CA SER A 289 5.59 -1.19 17.38
C SER A 289 4.11 -0.96 17.62
N LEU A 290 3.45 -0.12 16.80
CA LEU A 290 2.00 0.08 16.91
C LEU A 290 1.23 -1.24 16.77
N LEU A 291 1.55 -2.04 15.77
CA LEU A 291 0.83 -3.28 15.46
C LEU A 291 1.28 -4.46 16.32
N PHE A 292 2.58 -4.57 16.60
CA PHE A 292 3.18 -5.77 17.18
C PHE A 292 3.53 -5.64 18.67
N VAL A 293 3.47 -4.43 19.21
CA VAL A 293 3.70 -4.14 20.63
C VAL A 293 2.46 -3.51 21.26
N THR A 294 2.05 -2.32 20.77
CA THR A 294 0.96 -1.53 21.35
C THR A 294 -0.39 -2.24 21.28
N LEU A 295 -0.83 -2.67 20.10
CA LEU A 295 -2.15 -3.30 19.96
C LEU A 295 -2.26 -4.66 20.63
N PRO A 296 -1.26 -5.57 20.65
CA PRO A 296 -1.30 -6.75 21.49
C PRO A 296 -1.49 -6.44 22.97
N GLN A 297 -0.83 -5.41 23.53
CA GLN A 297 -1.06 -4.97 24.91
C GLN A 297 -2.51 -4.54 25.15
N VAL A 298 -3.11 -3.82 24.19
CA VAL A 298 -4.54 -3.47 24.25
C VAL A 298 -5.41 -4.72 24.28
N PHE A 299 -5.17 -5.66 23.36
CA PHE A 299 -5.98 -6.88 23.25
C PHE A 299 -5.86 -7.78 24.50
N VAL A 300 -4.68 -7.96 25.09
CA VAL A 300 -4.55 -8.82 26.30
C VAL A 300 -5.27 -8.24 27.51
N ASN A 301 -5.47 -6.92 27.56
CA ASN A 301 -6.23 -6.22 28.60
C ASN A 301 -7.74 -6.11 28.29
N MET A 302 -8.15 -6.45 27.08
CA MET A 302 -9.53 -6.33 26.62
C MET A 302 -10.35 -7.58 26.92
N ALA A 303 -11.62 -7.44 27.30
CA ALA A 303 -12.54 -8.57 27.44
C ALA A 303 -12.69 -9.29 26.08
N GLY A 304 -12.39 -10.61 26.07
CA GLY A 304 -12.36 -11.38 24.81
C GLY A 304 -11.23 -11.01 23.86
N GLY A 305 -10.16 -10.41 24.35
CA GLY A 305 -9.07 -9.87 23.54
C GLY A 305 -8.37 -10.89 22.65
N ARG A 306 -8.31 -12.17 23.07
CA ARG A 306 -7.84 -13.26 22.20
C ARG A 306 -8.68 -13.37 20.91
N PHE A 307 -9.98 -13.28 21.01
CA PHE A 307 -10.88 -13.32 19.85
C PHE A 307 -10.72 -12.08 18.96
N TRP A 308 -10.74 -10.89 19.58
CA TRP A 308 -10.60 -9.63 18.86
C TRP A 308 -9.22 -9.47 18.22
N GLY A 309 -8.14 -9.85 18.90
CA GLY A 309 -6.79 -9.88 18.33
C GLY A 309 -6.67 -10.87 17.17
N THR A 310 -7.29 -12.05 17.28
CA THR A 310 -7.34 -13.01 16.16
C THR A 310 -8.03 -12.42 14.93
N LEU A 311 -9.18 -11.76 15.09
CA LEU A 311 -9.90 -11.10 13.99
C LEU A 311 -9.11 -9.93 13.40
N PHE A 312 -8.45 -9.15 14.25
CA PHE A 312 -7.61 -8.03 13.81
C PHE A 312 -6.43 -8.52 12.95
N PHE A 313 -5.67 -9.51 13.42
CA PHE A 313 -4.55 -10.03 12.64
C PHE A 313 -4.99 -10.85 11.42
N LEU A 314 -6.19 -11.44 11.42
CA LEU A 314 -6.79 -12.02 10.20
C LEU A 314 -7.09 -10.91 9.17
N PHE A 315 -7.67 -9.79 9.61
CA PHE A 315 -7.87 -8.61 8.77
C PHE A 315 -6.55 -8.10 8.19
N MET A 316 -5.50 -7.96 9.03
CA MET A 316 -4.17 -7.52 8.61
C MET A 316 -3.52 -8.47 7.60
N MET A 317 -3.67 -9.78 7.80
CA MET A 317 -3.19 -10.81 6.88
C MET A 317 -3.85 -10.68 5.50
N PHE A 318 -5.16 -10.42 5.44
CA PHE A 318 -5.83 -10.18 4.17
C PHE A 318 -5.40 -8.87 3.52
N ALA A 319 -5.23 -7.80 4.29
CA ALA A 319 -4.75 -6.52 3.78
C ALA A 319 -3.33 -6.64 3.18
N SER A 320 -2.40 -7.26 3.90
CA SER A 320 -1.04 -7.45 3.41
C SER A 320 -1.00 -8.37 2.19
N MET A 321 -1.73 -9.47 2.21
CA MET A 321 -1.73 -10.47 1.13
C MET A 321 -2.35 -9.94 -0.16
N SER A 322 -3.36 -9.04 -0.10
CA SER A 322 -3.94 -8.42 -1.28
C SER A 322 -2.93 -7.57 -2.05
N THR A 323 -2.10 -6.81 -1.35
CA THR A 323 -1.00 -6.04 -1.94
C THR A 323 0.09 -6.96 -2.53
N VAL A 324 0.48 -8.01 -1.80
CA VAL A 324 1.47 -9.00 -2.28
C VAL A 324 1.02 -9.61 -3.61
N LEU A 325 -0.23 -10.07 -3.70
CA LEU A 325 -0.78 -10.66 -4.92
C LEU A 325 -0.78 -9.67 -6.09
N ALA A 326 -1.13 -8.42 -5.83
CA ALA A 326 -1.19 -7.37 -6.82
C ALA A 326 0.20 -7.05 -7.41
N VAL A 327 1.21 -6.89 -6.55
CA VAL A 327 2.57 -6.56 -6.98
C VAL A 327 3.24 -7.78 -7.63
N PHE A 328 2.98 -9.00 -7.16
CA PHE A 328 3.47 -10.22 -7.82
C PHE A 328 2.92 -10.36 -9.23
N GLU A 329 1.63 -10.07 -9.46
CA GLU A 329 1.06 -10.07 -10.82
C GLU A 329 1.73 -9.02 -11.70
N ASN A 330 2.05 -7.83 -11.15
CA ASN A 330 2.78 -6.81 -11.91
C ASN A 330 4.17 -7.30 -12.33
N ILE A 331 4.96 -7.88 -11.40
CA ILE A 331 6.27 -8.47 -11.70
C ILE A 331 6.13 -9.55 -12.79
N LEU A 332 5.18 -10.47 -12.64
CA LEU A 332 4.94 -11.54 -13.61
C LEU A 332 4.60 -11.00 -14.99
N ALA A 333 3.70 -10.01 -15.05
CA ALA A 333 3.29 -9.41 -16.30
C ALA A 333 4.43 -8.67 -17.00
N ILE A 334 5.27 -7.94 -16.25
CA ILE A 334 6.46 -7.29 -16.81
C ILE A 334 7.43 -8.34 -17.37
N CYS A 335 7.70 -9.40 -16.63
CA CYS A 335 8.61 -10.46 -17.09
C CYS A 335 8.05 -11.23 -18.28
N MET A 336 6.75 -11.57 -18.30
CA MET A 336 6.11 -12.25 -19.42
C MET A 336 6.10 -11.38 -20.68
N ASP A 337 5.75 -10.12 -20.56
CA ASP A 337 5.70 -9.20 -21.70
C ASP A 337 7.11 -8.92 -22.27
N THR A 338 8.09 -8.67 -21.39
CA THR A 338 9.44 -8.23 -21.81
C THR A 338 10.30 -9.37 -22.31
N PHE A 339 10.28 -10.53 -21.63
CA PHE A 339 11.15 -11.65 -21.95
C PHE A 339 10.44 -12.77 -22.71
N GLY A 340 9.12 -12.62 -22.97
CA GLY A 340 8.33 -13.67 -23.64
C GLY A 340 8.18 -14.94 -22.81
N TRP A 341 8.33 -14.90 -21.49
CA TRP A 341 8.22 -16.06 -20.63
C TRP A 341 6.79 -16.57 -20.52
N SER A 342 6.66 -17.89 -20.43
CA SER A 342 5.36 -18.46 -20.00
C SER A 342 5.09 -18.11 -18.53
N ARG A 343 3.81 -18.04 -18.12
CA ARG A 343 3.43 -17.76 -16.73
C ARG A 343 4.09 -18.73 -15.75
N LYS A 344 4.17 -20.03 -16.07
CA LYS A 344 4.85 -21.02 -15.22
C LYS A 344 6.34 -20.70 -15.01
N LYS A 345 7.05 -20.34 -16.11
CA LYS A 345 8.46 -19.96 -16.04
C LYS A 345 8.65 -18.68 -15.23
N ALA A 346 7.80 -17.67 -15.45
CA ALA A 346 7.86 -16.41 -14.72
C ALA A 346 7.61 -16.62 -13.21
N VAL A 347 6.59 -17.42 -12.84
CA VAL A 347 6.30 -17.77 -11.44
C VAL A 347 7.48 -18.46 -10.77
N PHE A 348 8.08 -19.46 -11.43
CA PHE A 348 9.19 -20.20 -10.84
C PHE A 348 10.42 -19.30 -10.62
N ILE A 349 10.85 -18.57 -11.66
CA ILE A 349 12.05 -17.72 -11.57
C ILE A 349 11.85 -16.60 -10.55
N ASN A 350 10.72 -15.87 -10.62
CA ASN A 350 10.47 -14.76 -9.71
C ASN A 350 10.20 -15.23 -8.28
N GLY A 351 9.60 -16.41 -8.10
CA GLY A 351 9.41 -17.05 -6.80
C GLY A 351 10.75 -17.34 -6.13
N VAL A 352 11.64 -18.03 -6.80
CA VAL A 352 13.00 -18.31 -6.28
C VAL A 352 13.76 -17.02 -6.01
N LEU A 353 13.72 -16.07 -6.96
CA LEU A 353 14.42 -14.81 -6.82
C LEU A 353 13.93 -14.01 -5.60
N LEU A 354 12.61 -13.88 -5.39
CA LEU A 354 12.07 -13.16 -4.25
C LEU A 354 12.30 -13.88 -2.92
N MET A 355 12.28 -15.22 -2.88
CA MET A 355 12.67 -15.93 -1.66
C MET A 355 14.11 -15.57 -1.24
N LEU A 356 15.03 -15.47 -2.18
CA LEU A 356 16.42 -15.10 -1.90
C LEU A 356 16.55 -13.61 -1.54
N LEU A 357 15.89 -12.74 -2.29
CA LEU A 357 15.95 -11.29 -2.09
C LEU A 357 15.28 -10.82 -0.79
N SER A 358 14.35 -11.59 -0.21
CA SER A 358 13.73 -11.27 1.09
C SER A 358 14.62 -11.64 2.28
N LEU A 359 15.63 -12.49 2.11
CA LEU A 359 16.51 -12.92 3.22
C LEU A 359 17.30 -11.78 3.88
N PRO A 360 17.82 -10.77 3.18
CA PRO A 360 18.47 -9.63 3.83
C PRO A 360 17.59 -8.94 4.87
N CYS A 361 16.30 -8.72 4.54
CA CYS A 361 15.35 -8.14 5.48
C CYS A 361 15.11 -9.04 6.70
N VAL A 362 15.00 -10.38 6.49
CA VAL A 362 14.88 -11.36 7.59
C VAL A 362 16.12 -11.32 8.49
N PHE A 363 17.32 -11.28 7.93
CA PHE A 363 18.58 -11.31 8.68
C PHE A 363 18.91 -9.97 9.33
N GLY A 364 18.37 -8.87 8.85
CA GLY A 364 18.60 -7.53 9.38
C GLY A 364 18.19 -7.34 10.84
N TYR A 365 17.32 -8.18 11.39
CA TYR A 365 16.90 -8.14 12.79
C TYR A 365 17.64 -9.10 13.72
N ASN A 366 18.50 -9.95 13.19
CA ASN A 366 19.18 -10.98 13.97
C ASN A 366 20.64 -11.17 13.55
N ILE A 367 20.93 -11.95 12.48
CA ILE A 367 22.30 -12.28 12.05
C ILE A 367 23.05 -11.02 11.57
N TRP A 368 22.36 -10.05 10.98
CA TRP A 368 22.89 -8.79 10.44
C TRP A 368 22.39 -7.56 11.20
N SER A 369 22.06 -7.69 12.48
CA SER A 369 21.54 -6.60 13.32
C SER A 369 22.41 -5.35 13.35
N ASP A 370 23.73 -5.51 13.17
CA ASP A 370 24.70 -4.40 13.13
C ASP A 370 24.90 -3.81 11.72
N PHE A 371 24.21 -4.36 10.71
CA PHE A 371 24.32 -3.88 9.33
C PHE A 371 23.27 -2.82 9.03
N HIS A 372 23.72 -1.57 8.90
CA HIS A 372 22.91 -0.39 8.61
C HIS A 372 23.26 0.22 7.26
N PRO A 373 22.66 -0.26 6.15
CA PRO A 373 23.11 0.07 4.78
C PRO A 373 22.88 1.53 4.38
N ILE A 374 21.83 2.19 4.87
CA ILE A 374 21.46 3.55 4.45
C ILE A 374 21.17 4.41 5.68
N LEU A 375 21.89 5.51 5.84
CA LEU A 375 21.63 6.53 6.88
C LEU A 375 21.49 5.99 8.31
N GLY A 376 22.19 4.91 8.64
CA GLY A 376 22.09 4.27 9.96
C GLY A 376 20.79 3.50 10.21
N LYS A 377 19.97 3.27 9.19
CA LYS A 377 18.74 2.49 9.23
C LYS A 377 19.02 1.00 9.10
N ASP A 378 18.21 0.16 9.70
CA ASP A 378 18.25 -1.29 9.46
C ASP A 378 17.92 -1.64 8.00
N VAL A 379 17.94 -2.92 7.65
CA VAL A 379 17.70 -3.36 6.26
C VAL A 379 16.29 -3.03 5.81
N LEU A 380 15.27 -3.31 6.63
CA LEU A 380 13.86 -3.04 6.30
C LEU A 380 13.64 -1.54 6.09
N ASP A 381 14.06 -0.73 7.04
CA ASP A 381 13.91 0.73 6.97
C ASP A 381 14.70 1.33 5.80
N SER A 382 15.82 0.71 5.41
CA SER A 382 16.59 1.12 4.23
C SER A 382 15.88 0.78 2.93
N GLU A 383 15.30 -0.41 2.81
CA GLU A 383 14.49 -0.83 1.67
C GLU A 383 13.23 0.04 1.54
N ASP A 384 12.52 0.28 2.65
CA ASP A 384 11.34 1.17 2.67
C ASP A 384 11.72 2.61 2.31
N PHE A 385 12.84 3.13 2.80
CA PHE A 385 13.33 4.46 2.43
C PHE A 385 13.53 4.60 0.93
N LEU A 386 14.18 3.62 0.29
CA LEU A 386 14.39 3.63 -1.16
C LEU A 386 13.06 3.61 -1.93
N VAL A 387 12.12 2.80 -1.49
CA VAL A 387 10.81 2.70 -2.15
C VAL A 387 9.99 3.95 -1.88
N SER A 388 9.74 4.27 -0.62
CA SER A 388 8.75 5.28 -0.21
C SER A 388 9.21 6.72 -0.45
N ASN A 389 10.50 7.00 -0.23
CA ASN A 389 11.04 8.37 -0.32
C ASN A 389 11.63 8.69 -1.69
N LEU A 390 12.03 7.69 -2.47
CA LEU A 390 12.67 7.90 -3.77
C LEU A 390 11.83 7.34 -4.93
N LEU A 391 11.59 6.03 -4.97
CA LEU A 391 11.02 5.39 -6.16
C LEU A 391 9.57 5.78 -6.40
N LEU A 392 8.72 5.84 -5.37
CA LEU A 392 7.32 6.24 -5.52
C LEU A 392 7.18 7.70 -5.99
N PRO A 393 7.82 8.71 -5.37
CA PRO A 393 7.72 10.10 -5.83
C PRO A 393 8.36 10.32 -7.20
N ILE A 394 9.55 9.78 -7.46
CA ILE A 394 10.24 9.90 -8.76
C ILE A 394 9.40 9.25 -9.86
N GLY A 395 8.91 8.04 -9.61
CA GLY A 395 8.07 7.31 -10.55
C GLY A 395 6.77 8.04 -10.87
N SER A 396 6.12 8.59 -9.85
CA SER A 396 4.90 9.41 -10.02
C SER A 396 5.18 10.66 -10.86
N LEU A 397 6.33 11.32 -10.64
CA LEU A 397 6.75 12.46 -11.43
C LEU A 397 7.00 12.06 -12.90
N VAL A 398 7.62 10.89 -13.13
CA VAL A 398 7.85 10.38 -14.50
C VAL A 398 6.52 10.07 -15.20
N TYR A 399 5.55 9.42 -14.54
CA TYR A 399 4.20 9.22 -15.11
C TYR A 399 3.53 10.53 -15.47
N LEU A 400 3.60 11.51 -14.57
CA LEU A 400 3.05 12.84 -14.80
C LEU A 400 3.70 13.49 -16.02
N LEU A 401 5.02 13.60 -16.06
CA LEU A 401 5.75 14.22 -17.16
C LEU A 401 5.50 13.49 -18.49
N PHE A 402 5.43 12.16 -18.47
CA PHE A 402 5.11 11.36 -19.65
C PHE A 402 3.71 11.67 -20.20
N CYS A 403 2.71 11.75 -19.33
CA CYS A 403 1.33 12.00 -19.74
C CYS A 403 1.08 13.44 -20.21
N VAL A 404 1.82 14.44 -19.65
CA VAL A 404 1.46 15.86 -19.88
C VAL A 404 2.40 16.61 -20.82
N THR A 405 3.64 16.14 -21.03
CA THR A 405 4.63 16.87 -21.82
C THR A 405 4.57 16.53 -23.31
N LYS A 406 5.05 17.47 -24.12
CA LYS A 406 5.20 17.25 -25.58
C LYS A 406 6.27 16.20 -25.92
N TRP A 407 7.18 15.89 -25.02
CA TRP A 407 8.25 14.90 -25.21
C TRP A 407 7.80 13.48 -24.87
N GLY A 408 6.76 13.33 -24.05
CA GLY A 408 6.15 12.07 -23.70
C GLY A 408 4.97 11.70 -24.60
N TRP A 409 3.97 11.05 -24.04
CA TRP A 409 2.72 10.66 -24.70
C TRP A 409 1.87 11.89 -25.09
N GLY A 410 1.80 12.86 -24.18
CA GLY A 410 1.16 14.15 -24.38
C GLY A 410 -0.26 14.24 -23.82
N PHE A 411 -0.60 15.45 -23.29
CA PHE A 411 -1.84 15.69 -22.56
C PHE A 411 -3.10 15.39 -23.36
N ASP A 412 -3.13 15.72 -24.65
CA ASP A 412 -4.33 15.56 -25.46
C ASP A 412 -4.66 14.08 -25.70
N LYS A 413 -3.64 13.22 -25.85
CA LYS A 413 -3.81 11.77 -25.95
C LYS A 413 -4.20 11.17 -24.59
N TYR A 414 -3.57 11.64 -23.51
CA TYR A 414 -3.90 11.23 -22.15
C TYR A 414 -5.36 11.52 -21.81
N ILE A 415 -5.83 12.76 -22.01
CA ILE A 415 -7.20 13.15 -21.67
C ILE A 415 -8.24 12.43 -22.53
N ALA A 416 -7.92 12.18 -23.81
CA ALA A 416 -8.77 11.39 -24.69
C ALA A 416 -8.94 9.97 -24.19
N GLU A 417 -7.84 9.34 -23.71
CA GLU A 417 -7.88 8.01 -23.13
C GLU A 417 -8.68 7.98 -21.83
N VAL A 418 -8.39 8.88 -20.90
CA VAL A 418 -9.08 8.96 -19.60
C VAL A 418 -10.59 9.08 -19.75
N ASN A 419 -11.03 9.83 -20.75
CA ASN A 419 -12.44 10.15 -20.99
C ASN A 419 -13.19 9.13 -21.85
N LYS A 420 -12.54 8.04 -22.27
CA LYS A 420 -13.23 6.93 -22.95
C LYS A 420 -14.24 6.25 -22.02
N GLY A 421 -15.39 5.88 -22.57
CA GLY A 421 -16.45 5.19 -21.86
C GLY A 421 -17.36 6.09 -21.03
N ALA A 422 -18.21 5.47 -20.24
CA ALA A 422 -19.21 6.14 -19.41
C ALA A 422 -18.63 6.52 -18.03
N GLY A 423 -19.12 7.61 -17.43
CA GLY A 423 -18.79 8.03 -16.07
C GLY A 423 -18.18 9.42 -15.98
N VAL A 424 -17.48 9.68 -14.86
CA VAL A 424 -16.86 10.98 -14.56
C VAL A 424 -15.71 11.23 -15.52
N LYS A 425 -15.76 12.36 -16.21
CA LYS A 425 -14.75 12.79 -17.17
C LYS A 425 -13.88 13.91 -16.63
N LEU A 426 -12.60 13.89 -16.97
CA LEU A 426 -11.70 14.99 -16.65
C LEU A 426 -11.88 16.13 -17.66
N SER A 427 -11.92 17.36 -17.13
CA SER A 427 -11.97 18.55 -17.98
C SER A 427 -10.62 18.86 -18.61
N PRO A 428 -10.55 19.11 -19.93
CA PRO A 428 -9.31 19.59 -20.57
C PRO A 428 -8.78 20.90 -19.99
N LYS A 429 -9.63 21.69 -19.32
CA LYS A 429 -9.24 22.94 -18.65
C LYS A 429 -8.26 22.72 -17.48
N LEU A 430 -8.13 21.49 -16.98
CA LEU A 430 -7.17 21.11 -15.94
C LEU A 430 -5.72 21.01 -16.45
N LYS A 431 -5.47 21.19 -17.76
CA LYS A 431 -4.12 21.12 -18.35
C LYS A 431 -3.07 21.95 -17.59
N PRO A 432 -3.30 23.22 -17.23
CA PRO A 432 -2.31 24.02 -16.49
C PRO A 432 -1.99 23.43 -15.11
N TYR A 433 -3.00 22.90 -14.42
CA TYR A 433 -2.82 22.21 -13.14
C TYR A 433 -1.88 21.00 -13.28
N PHE A 434 -2.13 20.13 -14.25
CA PHE A 434 -1.30 18.95 -14.51
C PHE A 434 0.11 19.30 -14.97
N GLN A 435 0.29 20.41 -15.70
CA GLN A 435 1.58 20.79 -16.25
C GLN A 435 2.48 21.56 -15.28
N TRP A 436 1.91 22.30 -14.34
CA TRP A 436 2.67 23.23 -13.48
C TRP A 436 2.48 22.95 -12.00
N VAL A 437 1.24 22.82 -11.52
CA VAL A 437 0.97 22.71 -10.09
C VAL A 437 1.35 21.32 -9.57
N LEU A 438 0.82 20.28 -10.18
CA LEU A 438 1.04 18.90 -9.72
C LEU A 438 2.52 18.48 -9.74
N PRO A 439 3.35 18.81 -10.76
CA PRO A 439 4.78 18.51 -10.72
C PRO A 439 5.51 19.18 -9.54
N ILE A 440 5.16 20.44 -9.26
CA ILE A 440 5.76 21.18 -8.12
C ILE A 440 5.41 20.47 -6.80
N LEU A 441 4.17 20.07 -6.61
CA LEU A 441 3.75 19.34 -5.40
C LEU A 441 4.52 18.02 -5.24
N ILE A 442 4.70 17.25 -6.31
CA ILE A 442 5.46 15.98 -6.27
C ILE A 442 6.94 16.24 -5.98
N VAL A 443 7.53 17.28 -6.56
CA VAL A 443 8.93 17.65 -6.29
C VAL A 443 9.10 18.07 -4.82
N ILE A 444 8.14 18.78 -4.25
CA ILE A 444 8.17 19.14 -2.82
C ILE A 444 8.21 17.86 -1.96
N ILE A 445 7.37 16.86 -2.25
CA ILE A 445 7.36 15.58 -1.53
C ILE A 445 8.72 14.88 -1.65
N LEU A 446 9.27 14.81 -2.87
CA LEU A 446 10.57 14.19 -3.11
C LEU A 446 11.69 14.85 -2.31
N LEU A 447 11.75 16.19 -2.32
CA LEU A 447 12.78 16.94 -1.57
C LEU A 447 12.63 16.77 -0.06
N GLN A 448 11.41 16.71 0.45
CA GLN A 448 11.15 16.50 1.88
C GLN A 448 11.44 15.05 2.32
N GLY A 449 11.29 14.09 1.43
CA GLY A 449 11.66 12.69 1.70
C GLY A 449 13.18 12.47 1.78
N LEU A 450 13.99 13.43 1.28
CA LEU A 450 15.45 13.40 1.27
C LEU A 450 16.07 14.21 2.42
N LEU A 451 15.35 15.16 3.01
CA LEU A 451 15.77 16.01 4.14
C LEU A 451 15.39 15.40 5.48
#